data_5c4f2bea745e68ca0cb467928d4b0853
#
_entry.id   5c4f2bea745e68ca0cb467928d4b0853
#
_cell.length_a   1.000
_cell.length_b   1.000
_cell.length_c   1.000
_cell.angle_alpha   90.00
_cell.angle_beta   90.00
_cell.angle_gamma   90.00
#
_symmetry.space_group_name_H-M   'P 1'
#
loop_
_entity.id
_entity.type
_entity.pdbx_description
1 polymer ?
#
loop_
_entity_poly.entity_id
_entity_poly.type
_entity_poly.pdbx_seq_one_letter_code
_entity_poly.pdbx_strand_id
1 'polypeptide(L)'
;MLQEPADEFLGKIIFYTTSMGGIRSTVDECRFVKKLFDNLNVEIDERDIFIHKEHQVELDRRLQEEKAPVPQVFVNGICLGGSKELLHLNETGELKELLSGFKVRNKDYVCARCGGFRFINCSSCNGSKRTRRMRISREINMLKCTKCNENGLLKCPDCAPEPVIII
;
A
#
# COMPACT_ATOMS: atom_id res chain seq x y z
N MET A 1 -8.68 -14.12 20.66
CA MET A 1 -9.49 -12.89 20.78
C MET A 1 -9.50 -12.25 19.41
N LEU A 2 -10.64 -12.28 18.73
CA LEU A 2 -10.85 -11.53 17.50
C LEU A 2 -10.87 -10.05 17.91
N GLN A 3 -9.84 -9.30 17.53
CA GLN A 3 -9.84 -7.86 17.71
C GLN A 3 -10.97 -7.31 16.84
N GLU A 4 -11.89 -6.56 17.46
CA GLU A 4 -12.88 -5.81 16.69
C GLU A 4 -12.17 -4.95 15.66
N PRO A 5 -12.64 -4.95 14.40
CA PRO A 5 -12.05 -4.12 13.37
C PRO A 5 -12.17 -2.66 13.81
N ALA A 6 -11.05 -1.96 13.90
CA ALA A 6 -11.08 -0.53 14.12
C ALA A 6 -11.94 0.11 13.00
N ASP A 7 -12.82 1.05 13.34
CA ASP A 7 -13.76 1.71 12.41
C ASP A 7 -13.10 2.21 11.12
N GLU A 8 -11.80 2.47 11.17
CA GLU A 8 -10.98 2.91 10.04
C GLU A 8 -10.96 1.91 8.86
N PHE A 9 -11.20 0.62 9.10
CA PHE A 9 -11.09 -0.46 8.11
C PHE A 9 -12.44 -0.95 7.58
N LEU A 10 -13.53 -0.49 8.15
CA LEU A 10 -14.86 -0.84 7.67
C LEU A 10 -15.12 -0.28 6.27
N GLY A 11 -15.68 -1.08 5.40
CA GLY A 11 -15.95 -0.71 4.01
C GLY A 11 -14.73 -0.64 3.12
N LYS A 12 -13.56 -1.13 3.56
CA LYS A 12 -12.31 -1.13 2.79
C LYS A 12 -11.78 -2.54 2.52
N ILE A 13 -11.20 -2.68 1.35
CA ILE A 13 -10.36 -3.83 0.98
C ILE A 13 -8.93 -3.34 0.99
N ILE A 14 -8.09 -3.87 1.89
CA ILE A 14 -6.68 -3.52 2.01
C ILE A 14 -5.83 -4.65 1.46
N PHE A 15 -4.97 -4.32 0.54
CA PHE A 15 -4.06 -5.25 -0.12
C PHE A 15 -2.60 -4.88 0.15
N TYR A 16 -1.94 -5.65 1.02
CA TYR A 16 -0.50 -5.52 1.23
C TYR A 16 0.25 -6.27 0.15
N THR A 17 1.14 -5.57 -0.53
CA THR A 17 1.86 -6.05 -1.71
C THR A 17 3.30 -5.60 -1.70
N THR A 18 4.09 -6.08 -2.65
CA THR A 18 5.42 -5.54 -2.95
C THR A 18 5.62 -5.39 -4.45
N SER A 19 6.10 -4.24 -4.88
CA SER A 19 6.48 -3.97 -6.27
C SER A 19 7.88 -4.48 -6.59
N MET A 20 8.74 -4.59 -5.57
CA MET A 20 10.08 -5.14 -5.68
C MET A 20 10.37 -6.07 -4.51
N GLY A 21 10.88 -7.24 -4.80
CA GLY A 21 11.29 -8.21 -3.78
C GLY A 21 12.50 -9.00 -4.25
N GLY A 22 13.33 -9.44 -3.31
CA GLY A 22 14.44 -10.35 -3.60
C GLY A 22 13.98 -11.74 -4.05
N ILE A 23 12.70 -12.06 -3.84
CA ILE A 23 12.09 -13.34 -4.20
C ILE A 23 11.08 -13.12 -5.31
N ARG A 24 11.39 -13.62 -6.50
CA ARG A 24 10.56 -13.45 -7.70
C ARG A 24 9.15 -14.02 -7.55
N SER A 25 9.01 -15.16 -6.88
CA SER A 25 7.71 -15.78 -6.60
C SER A 25 6.77 -14.87 -5.83
N THR A 26 7.26 -14.15 -4.83
CA THR A 26 6.45 -13.21 -4.04
C THR A 26 5.88 -12.08 -4.90
N VAL A 27 6.70 -11.54 -5.81
CA VAL A 27 6.26 -10.48 -6.74
C VAL A 27 5.19 -11.01 -7.69
N ASP A 28 5.38 -12.24 -8.19
CA ASP A 28 4.44 -12.88 -9.12
C ASP A 28 3.10 -13.20 -8.42
N GLU A 29 3.14 -13.64 -7.16
CA GLU A 29 1.94 -13.83 -6.34
C GLU A 29 1.20 -12.50 -6.08
N CYS A 30 1.92 -11.43 -5.76
CA CYS A 30 1.34 -10.10 -5.62
C CYS A 30 0.66 -9.62 -6.91
N ARG A 31 1.30 -9.83 -8.06
CA ARG A 31 0.72 -9.50 -9.37
C ARG A 31 -0.53 -10.32 -9.66
N PHE A 32 -0.51 -11.60 -9.31
CA PHE A 32 -1.66 -12.49 -9.47
C PHE A 32 -2.86 -11.96 -8.67
N VAL A 33 -2.67 -11.66 -7.38
CA VAL A 33 -3.73 -11.12 -6.51
C VAL A 33 -4.26 -9.79 -7.03
N LYS A 34 -3.37 -8.89 -7.46
CA LYS A 34 -3.78 -7.62 -8.08
C LYS A 34 -4.66 -7.83 -9.30
N LYS A 35 -4.25 -8.73 -10.20
CA LYS A 35 -5.03 -9.07 -11.40
C LYS A 35 -6.39 -9.68 -11.06
N LEU A 36 -6.48 -10.45 -9.99
CA LEU A 36 -7.73 -11.02 -9.49
C LEU A 36 -8.71 -9.91 -9.11
N PHE A 37 -8.28 -8.92 -8.33
CA PHE A 37 -9.12 -7.77 -7.97
C PHE A 37 -9.45 -6.87 -9.17
N ASP A 38 -8.53 -6.70 -10.11
CA ASP A 38 -8.80 -5.96 -11.36
C ASP A 38 -9.91 -6.64 -12.18
N ASN A 39 -9.96 -7.98 -12.19
CA ASN A 39 -11.02 -8.75 -12.87
C ASN A 39 -12.36 -8.62 -12.13
N LEU A 40 -12.35 -8.61 -10.81
CA LEU A 40 -13.54 -8.40 -9.97
C LEU A 40 -14.04 -6.96 -9.99
N ASN A 41 -13.23 -6.05 -10.53
CA ASN A 41 -13.56 -4.63 -10.69
C ASN A 41 -13.95 -3.92 -9.38
N VAL A 42 -13.28 -4.25 -8.28
CA VAL A 42 -13.47 -3.62 -6.97
C VAL A 42 -12.37 -2.62 -6.66
N GLU A 43 -12.71 -1.59 -5.89
CA GLU A 43 -11.73 -0.61 -5.38
C GLU A 43 -10.98 -1.21 -4.21
N ILE A 44 -9.64 -1.19 -4.28
CA ILE A 44 -8.74 -1.68 -3.26
C ILE A 44 -7.80 -0.58 -2.76
N ASP A 45 -7.47 -0.62 -1.47
CA ASP A 45 -6.40 0.18 -0.87
C ASP A 45 -5.09 -0.62 -0.92
N GLU A 46 -4.30 -0.35 -1.96
CA GLU A 46 -3.03 -1.05 -2.20
C GLU A 46 -1.92 -0.43 -1.35
N ARG A 47 -1.30 -1.24 -0.49
CA ARG A 47 -0.23 -0.86 0.43
C ARG A 47 1.05 -1.60 0.10
N ASP A 48 1.92 -0.95 -0.66
CA ASP A 48 3.21 -1.51 -1.05
C ASP A 48 4.23 -1.37 0.08
N ILE A 49 4.70 -2.51 0.61
CA ILE A 49 5.67 -2.56 1.71
C ILE A 49 7.08 -2.15 1.27
N PHE A 50 7.39 -2.23 -0.03
CA PHE A 50 8.68 -1.77 -0.55
C PHE A 50 8.71 -0.25 -0.69
N ILE A 51 7.61 0.34 -1.17
CA ILE A 51 7.51 1.79 -1.35
C ILE A 51 7.45 2.50 0.01
N HIS A 52 6.77 1.90 0.99
CA HIS A 52 6.55 2.51 2.30
C HIS A 52 6.69 1.47 3.42
N LYS A 53 7.78 1.57 4.19
CA LYS A 53 8.07 0.60 5.27
C LYS A 53 7.05 0.57 6.39
N GLU A 54 6.32 1.66 6.60
CA GLU A 54 5.25 1.71 7.59
C GLU A 54 4.15 0.67 7.30
N HIS A 55 3.94 0.34 6.03
CA HIS A 55 3.00 -0.72 5.64
C HIS A 55 3.45 -2.10 6.13
N GLN A 56 4.76 -2.38 6.16
CA GLN A 56 5.27 -3.61 6.74
C GLN A 56 5.04 -3.65 8.25
N VAL A 57 5.36 -2.56 8.95
CA VAL A 57 5.15 -2.46 10.41
C VAL A 57 3.67 -2.62 10.78
N GLU A 58 2.79 -2.03 9.99
CA GLU A 58 1.35 -2.19 10.16
C GLU A 58 0.89 -3.63 9.95
N LEU A 59 1.36 -4.29 8.88
CA LEU A 59 1.06 -5.68 8.58
C LEU A 59 1.55 -6.62 9.68
N ASP A 60 2.81 -6.44 10.13
CA ASP A 60 3.42 -7.21 11.21
C ASP A 60 2.59 -7.12 12.50
N ARG A 61 2.15 -5.91 12.85
CA ARG A 61 1.30 -5.69 14.02
C ARG A 61 -0.07 -6.38 13.89
N ARG A 62 -0.67 -6.36 12.68
CA ARG A 62 -1.97 -7.00 12.44
C ARG A 62 -1.92 -8.52 12.53
N LEU A 63 -0.88 -9.12 11.96
CA LEU A 63 -0.69 -10.56 11.97
C LEU A 63 0.03 -11.07 13.22
N GLN A 64 0.55 -10.15 14.07
CA GLN A 64 1.39 -10.47 15.23
C GLN A 64 2.59 -11.34 14.85
N GLU A 65 3.15 -11.05 13.68
CA GLU A 65 4.24 -11.80 13.08
C GLU A 65 5.33 -10.81 12.60
N GLU A 66 6.58 -11.11 12.91
CA GLU A 66 7.71 -10.30 12.44
C GLU A 66 8.01 -10.60 10.96
N LYS A 67 8.08 -9.56 10.14
CA LYS A 67 8.25 -9.69 8.68
C LYS A 67 7.17 -10.54 8.02
N ALA A 68 5.93 -10.26 8.37
CA ALA A 68 4.78 -10.93 7.81
C ALA A 68 4.83 -10.99 6.27
N PRO A 69 4.52 -12.16 5.67
CA PRO A 69 4.65 -12.34 4.22
C PRO A 69 3.59 -11.54 3.46
N VAL A 70 3.94 -11.13 2.24
CA VAL A 70 3.00 -10.58 1.26
C VAL A 70 2.90 -11.54 0.07
N PRO A 71 1.79 -11.57 -0.67
CA PRO A 71 0.59 -10.75 -0.53
C PRO A 71 -0.28 -11.11 0.68
N GLN A 72 -0.96 -10.13 1.26
CA GLN A 72 -2.01 -10.32 2.27
C GLN A 72 -3.18 -9.38 1.99
N VAL A 73 -4.38 -9.89 2.15
CA VAL A 73 -5.61 -9.13 1.92
C VAL A 73 -6.49 -9.11 3.16
N PHE A 74 -6.98 -7.94 3.48
CA PHE A 74 -7.94 -7.70 4.56
C PHE A 74 -9.20 -7.09 3.98
N VAL A 75 -10.34 -7.59 4.40
CA VAL A 75 -11.66 -7.06 4.05
C VAL A 75 -12.38 -6.71 5.35
N ASN A 76 -12.82 -5.47 5.50
CA ASN A 76 -13.41 -4.97 6.75
C ASN A 76 -12.55 -5.25 7.99
N GLY A 77 -11.21 -5.24 7.85
CA GLY A 77 -10.28 -5.55 8.93
C GLY A 77 -10.03 -7.04 9.18
N ILE A 78 -10.75 -7.93 8.53
CA ILE A 78 -10.58 -9.39 8.65
C ILE A 78 -9.59 -9.87 7.60
N CYS A 79 -8.57 -10.63 8.02
CA CYS A 79 -7.59 -11.21 7.12
C CYS A 79 -8.21 -12.35 6.29
N LEU A 80 -8.17 -12.22 4.98
CA LEU A 80 -8.56 -13.29 4.06
C LEU A 80 -7.39 -14.21 3.68
N GLY A 81 -6.15 -13.80 3.98
CA GLY A 81 -4.95 -14.54 3.66
C GLY A 81 -4.21 -14.04 2.41
N GLY A 82 -3.36 -14.92 1.88
CA GLY A 82 -2.51 -14.65 0.72
C GLY A 82 -3.07 -15.17 -0.59
N SER A 83 -2.17 -15.40 -1.56
CA SER A 83 -2.53 -15.82 -2.93
C SER A 83 -3.30 -17.13 -2.99
N LYS A 84 -2.95 -18.11 -2.15
CA LYS A 84 -3.57 -19.45 -2.16
C LYS A 84 -4.99 -19.42 -1.61
N GLU A 85 -5.19 -18.74 -0.48
CA GLU A 85 -6.49 -18.57 0.16
C GLU A 85 -7.45 -17.81 -0.75
N LEU A 86 -6.96 -16.74 -1.38
CA LEU A 86 -7.76 -15.94 -2.32
C LEU A 86 -8.12 -16.71 -3.59
N LEU A 87 -7.21 -17.54 -4.10
CA LEU A 87 -7.51 -18.40 -5.24
C LEU A 87 -8.64 -19.38 -4.88
N HIS A 88 -8.56 -20.02 -3.73
CA HIS A 88 -9.59 -20.92 -3.26
C HIS A 88 -10.96 -20.24 -3.12
N LEU A 89 -11.00 -19.08 -2.46
CA LEU A 89 -12.23 -18.29 -2.32
C LEU A 89 -12.82 -17.83 -3.67
N ASN A 90 -11.95 -17.57 -4.64
CA ASN A 90 -12.38 -17.21 -5.99
C ASN A 90 -12.96 -18.42 -6.75
N GLU A 91 -12.35 -19.60 -6.62
CA GLU A 91 -12.82 -20.84 -7.26
C GLU A 91 -14.15 -21.31 -6.70
N THR A 92 -14.39 -21.13 -5.40
CA THR A 92 -15.67 -21.45 -4.76
C THR A 92 -16.76 -20.40 -5.02
N GLY A 93 -16.39 -19.21 -5.50
CA GLY A 93 -17.30 -18.09 -5.72
C GLY A 93 -17.52 -17.22 -4.47
N GLU A 94 -17.05 -17.65 -3.31
CA GLU A 94 -17.20 -16.93 -2.04
C GLU A 94 -16.56 -15.54 -2.07
N LEU A 95 -15.42 -15.38 -2.75
CA LEU A 95 -14.75 -14.09 -2.88
C LEU A 95 -15.67 -13.04 -3.52
N LYS A 96 -16.39 -13.42 -4.57
CA LYS A 96 -17.33 -12.51 -5.24
C LYS A 96 -18.49 -12.10 -4.33
N GLU A 97 -19.00 -13.02 -3.53
CA GLU A 97 -20.06 -12.74 -2.55
C GLU A 97 -19.57 -11.80 -1.46
N LEU A 98 -18.38 -12.06 -0.88
CA LEU A 98 -17.74 -11.22 0.13
C LEU A 98 -17.51 -9.78 -0.34
N LEU A 99 -17.23 -9.60 -1.64
CA LEU A 99 -16.92 -8.32 -2.24
C LEU A 99 -18.14 -7.62 -2.89
N SER A 100 -19.32 -8.21 -2.87
CA SER A 100 -20.51 -7.71 -3.57
C SER A 100 -20.98 -6.33 -3.09
N GLY A 101 -20.68 -5.95 -1.83
CA GLY A 101 -21.05 -4.67 -1.23
C GLY A 101 -20.01 -3.56 -1.39
N PHE A 102 -18.87 -3.84 -2.01
CA PHE A 102 -17.78 -2.87 -2.12
C PHE A 102 -17.90 -2.01 -3.38
N LYS A 103 -17.28 -0.81 -3.33
CA LYS A 103 -17.30 0.12 -4.45
C LYS A 103 -16.64 -0.49 -5.67
N VAL A 104 -17.32 -0.32 -6.81
CA VAL A 104 -16.76 -0.65 -8.12
C VAL A 104 -15.65 0.32 -8.47
N ARG A 105 -14.50 -0.18 -8.90
CA ARG A 105 -13.37 0.64 -9.34
C ARG A 105 -13.75 1.42 -10.59
N ASN A 106 -13.62 2.73 -10.54
CA ASN A 106 -13.72 3.54 -11.75
C ASN A 106 -12.42 3.39 -12.56
N LYS A 107 -12.46 2.55 -13.59
CA LYS A 107 -11.30 2.26 -14.45
C LYS A 107 -10.90 3.46 -15.32
N ASP A 108 -11.81 4.41 -15.50
CA ASP A 108 -11.58 5.57 -16.36
C ASP A 108 -10.87 6.72 -15.63
N TYR A 109 -10.78 6.65 -14.30
CA TYR A 109 -10.11 7.68 -13.51
C TYR A 109 -8.64 7.33 -13.27
N VAL A 110 -7.79 7.95 -14.03
CA VAL A 110 -6.34 7.98 -13.77
C VAL A 110 -5.98 9.36 -13.22
N CYS A 111 -5.46 9.43 -12.02
CA CYS A 111 -5.06 10.69 -11.41
C CYS A 111 -4.03 11.41 -12.30
N ALA A 112 -4.35 12.61 -12.75
CA ALA A 112 -3.50 13.37 -13.66
C ALA A 112 -2.12 13.71 -13.05
N ARG A 113 -2.03 13.84 -11.72
CA ARG A 113 -0.80 14.19 -11.01
C ARG A 113 0.15 13.01 -10.84
N CYS A 114 -0.33 11.84 -10.47
CA CYS A 114 0.53 10.69 -10.19
C CYS A 114 0.40 9.56 -11.23
N GLY A 115 -0.46 9.70 -12.23
CA GLY A 115 -0.68 8.65 -13.23
C GLY A 115 -1.22 7.33 -12.65
N GLY A 116 -1.91 7.37 -11.50
CA GLY A 116 -2.42 6.19 -10.80
C GLY A 116 -1.44 5.53 -9.83
N PHE A 117 -0.20 6.04 -9.72
CA PHE A 117 0.82 5.46 -8.83
C PHE A 117 0.62 5.78 -7.35
N ARG A 118 -0.28 6.70 -7.00
CA ARG A 118 -0.55 7.20 -5.64
C ARG A 118 0.61 7.93 -4.96
N PHE A 119 1.80 7.91 -5.53
CA PHE A 119 2.99 8.57 -5.04
C PHE A 119 3.56 9.51 -6.10
N ILE A 120 4.20 10.57 -5.63
CA ILE A 120 4.92 11.55 -6.46
C ILE A 120 6.33 11.77 -5.90
N ASN A 121 7.25 12.23 -6.75
CA ASN A 121 8.58 12.58 -6.30
C ASN A 121 8.53 13.76 -5.32
N CYS A 122 9.34 13.69 -4.27
CA CYS A 122 9.46 14.78 -3.31
C CYS A 122 9.98 16.05 -3.98
N SER A 123 9.19 17.12 -3.94
CA SER A 123 9.57 18.42 -4.54
C SER A 123 10.76 19.10 -3.82
N SER A 124 11.03 18.72 -2.56
CA SER A 124 12.14 19.30 -1.78
C SER A 124 13.49 18.68 -2.08
N CYS A 125 13.54 17.40 -2.40
CA CYS A 125 14.79 16.68 -2.69
C CYS A 125 14.83 16.06 -4.10
N ASN A 126 13.73 16.15 -4.86
CA ASN A 126 13.59 15.57 -6.21
C ASN A 126 13.98 14.08 -6.25
N GLY A 127 13.59 13.31 -5.22
CA GLY A 127 13.90 11.89 -5.12
C GLY A 127 15.29 11.57 -4.59
N SER A 128 16.18 12.57 -4.40
CA SER A 128 17.56 12.34 -3.92
C SER A 128 17.64 11.93 -2.44
N LYS A 129 16.55 12.08 -1.70
CA LYS A 129 16.44 11.82 -0.23
C LYS A 129 17.33 12.71 0.64
N ARG A 130 18.00 13.71 0.05
CA ARG A 130 18.96 14.58 0.71
C ARG A 130 18.56 16.02 0.56
N THR A 131 18.66 16.81 1.63
CA THR A 131 18.42 18.25 1.57
C THR A 131 19.73 18.97 1.30
N ARG A 132 19.71 19.95 0.38
CA ARG A 132 20.79 20.91 0.23
C ARG A 132 20.67 21.94 1.36
N ARG A 133 21.46 21.82 2.41
CA ARG A 133 21.67 22.95 3.32
C ARG A 133 22.91 23.74 2.92
N MET A 134 22.85 25.05 3.14
CA MET A 134 23.88 26.02 2.79
C MET A 134 25.26 25.55 3.23
N ARG A 135 26.25 25.86 2.39
CA ARG A 135 27.68 25.71 2.65
C ARG A 135 28.09 26.54 3.86
N ILE A 136 28.28 25.93 5.02
CA ILE A 136 28.91 26.59 6.17
C ILE A 136 30.27 25.97 6.51
N SER A 137 30.60 24.79 6.01
CA SER A 137 31.94 24.19 6.15
C SER A 137 32.22 23.14 5.07
N ARG A 138 33.51 22.83 4.88
CA ARG A 138 34.00 21.87 3.86
C ARG A 138 33.51 20.42 4.07
N GLU A 139 32.91 20.11 5.19
CA GLU A 139 32.26 18.82 5.46
C GLU A 139 30.76 18.96 5.20
N ILE A 140 30.32 18.57 4.01
CA ILE A 140 28.92 18.55 3.65
C ILE A 140 28.31 17.28 4.24
N ASN A 141 27.85 17.33 5.47
CA ASN A 141 26.91 16.37 6.01
C ASN A 141 25.56 16.58 5.31
N MET A 142 25.32 15.77 4.30
CA MET A 142 24.07 15.81 3.55
C MET A 142 22.97 15.23 4.46
N LEU A 143 22.17 16.13 5.02
CA LEU A 143 21.06 15.74 5.87
C LEU A 143 19.98 15.00 5.09
N LYS A 144 19.39 14.00 5.69
CA LYS A 144 18.26 13.27 5.15
C LYS A 144 17.06 14.22 4.96
N CYS A 145 16.36 14.10 3.84
CA CYS A 145 15.13 14.87 3.63
C CYS A 145 14.06 14.42 4.64
N THR A 146 13.46 15.38 5.33
CA THR A 146 12.44 15.12 6.37
C THR A 146 11.01 15.16 5.80
N LYS A 147 10.84 15.53 4.52
CA LYS A 147 9.53 15.68 3.89
C LYS A 147 9.05 14.43 3.14
N CYS A 148 9.93 13.52 2.81
CA CYS A 148 9.61 12.33 2.03
C CYS A 148 9.95 11.04 2.79
N ASN A 149 9.43 9.92 2.27
CA ASN A 149 9.75 8.61 2.79
C ASN A 149 11.18 8.16 2.41
N GLU A 150 11.54 6.95 2.79
CA GLU A 150 12.86 6.33 2.52
C GLU A 150 13.19 6.20 1.03
N ASN A 151 12.20 6.31 0.16
CA ASN A 151 12.34 6.21 -1.29
C ASN A 151 12.34 7.58 -2.00
N GLY A 152 12.24 8.68 -1.25
CA GLY A 152 12.19 10.02 -1.83
C GLY A 152 10.82 10.40 -2.39
N LEU A 153 9.76 9.69 -1.97
CA LEU A 153 8.41 9.83 -2.46
C LEU A 153 7.49 10.48 -1.42
N LEU A 154 6.47 11.18 -1.91
CA LEU A 154 5.35 11.72 -1.15
C LEU A 154 4.06 11.06 -1.62
N LYS A 155 3.07 10.91 -0.72
CA LYS A 155 1.72 10.51 -1.13
C LYS A 155 1.14 11.57 -2.06
N CYS A 156 0.41 11.14 -3.08
CA CYS A 156 -0.24 12.07 -3.99
C CYS A 156 -1.37 12.81 -3.26
N PRO A 157 -1.35 14.14 -3.20
CA PRO A 157 -2.37 14.91 -2.48
C PRO A 157 -3.76 14.83 -3.12
N ASP A 158 -3.83 14.50 -4.41
CA ASP A 158 -5.09 14.50 -5.15
C ASP A 158 -5.87 13.18 -4.99
N CYS A 159 -5.18 12.04 -4.91
CA CYS A 159 -5.84 10.73 -4.87
C CYS A 159 -5.44 9.85 -3.66
N ALA A 160 -4.45 10.26 -2.89
CA ALA A 160 -4.00 9.58 -1.68
C ALA A 160 -3.63 10.61 -0.59
N PRO A 161 -4.56 11.48 -0.17
CA PRO A 161 -4.29 12.48 0.85
C PRO A 161 -3.90 11.80 2.17
N GLU A 162 -2.97 12.43 2.90
CA GLU A 162 -2.69 12.01 4.26
C GLU A 162 -3.91 12.25 5.15
N PRO A 163 -4.18 11.37 6.13
CA PRO A 163 -5.23 11.62 7.09
C PRO A 163 -4.94 12.94 7.82
N VAL A 164 -5.89 13.86 7.81
CA VAL A 164 -5.80 15.11 8.57
C VAL A 164 -5.88 14.73 10.04
N ILE A 165 -4.75 14.80 10.74
CA ILE A 165 -4.74 14.69 12.21
C ILE A 165 -5.33 16.01 12.72
N ILE A 166 -6.59 15.99 13.09
CA ILE A 166 -7.22 17.08 13.85
C ILE A 166 -6.67 16.96 15.27
N ILE A 167 -5.77 17.88 15.62
CA ILE A 167 -5.25 18.03 16.99
C ILE A 167 -6.30 18.71 17.84
#